data_b464bf596004f8a0179a4415711f44ae
#
_entry.id   b464bf596004f8a0179a4415711f44ae
#
_cell.length_a   1.000
_cell.length_b   1.000
_cell.length_c   1.000
_cell.angle_alpha   90.00
_cell.angle_beta   90.00
_cell.angle_gamma   90.00
#
_symmetry.space_group_name_H-M   'P 1'
#
loop_
_entity.id
_entity.type
_entity.pdbx_description
1 polymer ?
#
loop_
_entity_poly.entity_id
_entity_poly.type
_entity_poly.pdbx_seq_one_letter_code
_entity_poly.pdbx_strand_id
1 'polypeptide(L)'
;MSFKEALHRRKVSIGGRFLTNEKSLWTPLKAHRFVSVGRGVLHRSTSLVLSLLFCSASATAVEFADYDYDQFSQAVTLCDQLAAHGRDPGHVGVAVTSATMAKPAAIEACLDALSNDPDNPRLNYQLGRAYGYSGQGERAMPYRLKALEADYPQSLFVIGYLYATGRTIEPDICQTYELWQRAAHYRRLAALVALPRHSLRGDFAACGPAIVAADLRAYLHEAKRQSSDYYVGMLVDDLLLQVDARYPMSRAEP
;
A
#
# COMPACT_ATOMS: atom_id res chain seq x y z
N MET A 1 24.29 4.15 7.76
CA MET A 1 23.37 4.16 6.60
C MET A 1 22.13 4.94 7.01
N SER A 2 21.75 5.97 6.26
CA SER A 2 20.59 6.79 6.62
C SER A 2 19.30 6.01 6.42
N PHE A 3 18.31 6.23 7.28
CA PHE A 3 16.96 5.68 7.21
C PHE A 3 16.33 5.78 5.79
N LYS A 4 16.57 6.91 5.09
CA LYS A 4 16.11 7.14 3.71
C LYS A 4 16.78 6.22 2.68
N GLU A 5 18.00 5.76 2.90
CA GLU A 5 18.70 4.88 1.96
C GLU A 5 18.20 3.43 2.02
N ALA A 6 17.76 2.95 3.17
CA ALA A 6 17.19 1.60 3.31
C ALA A 6 15.84 1.46 2.58
N LEU A 7 15.00 2.49 2.62
CA LEU A 7 13.69 2.52 1.94
C LEU A 7 13.81 2.67 0.41
N HIS A 8 14.88 3.32 -0.08
CA HIS A 8 15.04 3.61 -1.52
C HIS A 8 15.57 2.43 -2.35
N ARG A 9 16.13 1.39 -1.72
CA ARG A 9 16.76 0.26 -2.43
C ARG A 9 15.79 -0.80 -2.95
N ARG A 10 14.55 -0.83 -2.50
CA ARG A 10 13.52 -1.75 -3.03
C ARG A 10 12.40 -0.99 -3.73
N LYS A 11 12.64 -0.58 -4.99
CA LYS A 11 11.54 -0.37 -5.93
C LYS A 11 10.95 -1.73 -6.24
N VAL A 12 9.87 -2.08 -5.56
CA VAL A 12 9.09 -3.26 -5.91
C VAL A 12 8.49 -3.01 -7.29
N SER A 13 8.90 -3.82 -8.25
CA SER A 13 8.32 -3.88 -9.58
C SER A 13 6.93 -4.48 -9.47
N ILE A 14 5.93 -3.65 -9.25
CA ILE A 14 4.55 -4.03 -9.51
C ILE A 14 4.39 -3.90 -11.02
N GLY A 15 4.14 -5.02 -11.70
CA GLY A 15 4.18 -5.22 -13.14
C GLY A 15 3.66 -4.07 -14.00
N GLY A 16 4.56 -3.23 -14.47
CA GLY A 16 4.31 -2.18 -15.42
C GLY A 16 5.64 -1.78 -16.05
N ARG A 17 5.81 -2.05 -17.36
CA ARG A 17 6.99 -1.68 -18.14
C ARG A 17 7.25 -0.18 -18.01
N PHE A 18 8.31 0.19 -17.31
CA PHE A 18 8.88 1.53 -17.42
C PHE A 18 9.68 1.61 -18.71
N LEU A 19 9.16 2.38 -19.66
CA LEU A 19 9.94 2.83 -20.82
C LEU A 19 10.96 3.86 -20.31
N THR A 20 12.23 3.49 -20.36
CA THR A 20 13.34 4.41 -20.15
C THR A 20 13.34 5.45 -21.27
N ASN A 21 13.19 6.69 -20.90
CA ASN A 21 13.27 7.82 -21.83
C ASN A 21 14.76 8.10 -22.14
N GLU A 22 15.30 7.45 -23.17
CA GLU A 22 16.56 7.85 -23.77
C GLU A 22 16.33 9.04 -24.70
N LYS A 23 17.03 10.12 -24.41
CA LYS A 23 17.16 11.29 -25.29
C LYS A 23 17.86 10.86 -26.55
N SER A 24 17.17 10.75 -27.68
CA SER A 24 17.78 10.66 -29.00
C SER A 24 17.44 11.89 -29.86
N LEU A 25 18.44 12.67 -30.08
CA LEU A 25 18.83 13.55 -31.15
C LEU A 25 17.88 13.60 -32.37
N TRP A 26 17.30 14.77 -32.53
CA TRP A 26 16.67 15.18 -33.80
C TRP A 26 17.71 15.51 -34.84
N THR A 27 17.68 14.81 -35.99
CA THR A 27 18.27 15.27 -37.25
C THR A 27 17.17 15.49 -38.28
N PRO A 28 17.13 16.61 -39.01
CA PRO A 28 16.09 16.86 -39.99
C PRO A 28 16.41 16.18 -41.33
N LEU A 29 15.48 15.36 -41.82
CA LEU A 29 15.55 14.78 -43.15
C LEU A 29 15.02 15.77 -44.20
N LYS A 30 15.86 16.01 -45.20
CA LYS A 30 15.64 16.87 -46.35
C LYS A 30 14.46 16.40 -47.22
N ALA A 31 13.67 17.35 -47.67
CA ALA A 31 12.63 17.19 -48.65
C ALA A 31 13.23 16.81 -50.02
N HIS A 32 12.80 15.71 -50.60
CA HIS A 32 12.93 15.42 -52.01
C HIS A 32 11.60 15.62 -52.74
N ARG A 33 11.63 16.56 -53.70
CA ARG A 33 10.57 16.75 -54.70
C ARG A 33 10.50 15.48 -55.56
N PHE A 34 9.29 14.97 -55.76
CA PHE A 34 9.03 14.08 -56.90
C PHE A 34 7.87 14.65 -57.74
N VAL A 35 8.14 14.57 -59.03
CA VAL A 35 7.44 15.14 -60.16
C VAL A 35 6.17 14.35 -60.44
N SER A 36 5.12 15.09 -60.86
CA SER A 36 3.84 14.65 -61.37
C SER A 36 3.96 14.00 -62.76
N VAL A 37 3.32 12.84 -62.96
CA VAL A 37 2.84 12.40 -64.28
C VAL A 37 1.56 11.56 -64.14
N GLY A 38 0.50 11.99 -64.77
CA GLY A 38 -0.38 11.24 -65.69
C GLY A 38 -1.54 10.40 -65.11
N ARG A 39 -2.72 10.95 -65.23
CA ARG A 39 -4.03 10.40 -65.67
C ARG A 39 -4.25 8.88 -65.65
N GLY A 40 -5.32 8.47 -64.93
CA GLY A 40 -6.01 7.21 -65.10
C GLY A 40 -7.28 7.16 -64.25
N VAL A 41 -8.41 7.39 -64.88
CA VAL A 41 -9.77 7.27 -64.28
C VAL A 41 -10.10 5.80 -64.10
N LEU A 42 -10.37 5.36 -62.86
CA LEU A 42 -11.29 4.23 -62.62
C LEU A 42 -11.93 4.38 -61.25
N HIS A 43 -13.26 4.57 -61.27
CA HIS A 43 -14.13 4.45 -60.11
C HIS A 43 -14.06 3.03 -59.57
N ARG A 44 -13.60 2.89 -58.35
CA ARG A 44 -13.97 1.77 -57.46
C ARG A 44 -14.18 2.32 -56.08
N SER A 45 -15.48 2.32 -55.68
CA SER A 45 -15.93 2.57 -54.32
C SER A 45 -15.31 1.53 -53.36
N THR A 46 -14.27 1.88 -52.67
CA THR A 46 -13.79 1.10 -51.54
C THR A 46 -14.29 1.81 -50.26
N SER A 47 -15.35 1.24 -49.67
CA SER A 47 -15.81 1.60 -48.33
C SER A 47 -14.62 1.37 -47.36
N LEU A 48 -13.99 2.45 -46.92
CA LEU A 48 -13.06 2.41 -45.80
C LEU A 48 -13.89 2.23 -44.53
N VAL A 49 -14.01 0.96 -44.07
CA VAL A 49 -14.47 0.65 -42.73
C VAL A 49 -13.39 1.08 -41.77
N LEU A 50 -13.53 2.30 -41.22
CA LEU A 50 -12.68 2.83 -40.18
C LEU A 50 -13.04 2.07 -38.90
N SER A 51 -12.35 0.93 -38.65
CA SER A 51 -12.43 0.20 -37.38
C SER A 51 -11.83 1.09 -36.30
N LEU A 52 -12.67 1.84 -35.60
CA LEU A 52 -12.34 2.48 -34.34
C LEU A 52 -12.06 1.36 -33.33
N LEU A 53 -10.77 1.02 -33.17
CA LEU A 53 -10.30 0.25 -32.02
C LEU A 53 -10.53 1.13 -30.78
N PHE A 54 -11.70 0.97 -30.14
CA PHE A 54 -11.91 1.41 -28.78
C PHE A 54 -10.94 0.62 -27.90
N CYS A 55 -9.78 1.21 -27.61
CA CYS A 55 -8.91 0.77 -26.54
C CYS A 55 -9.65 1.10 -25.23
N SER A 56 -10.55 0.20 -24.81
CA SER A 56 -11.14 0.25 -23.48
C SER A 56 -9.99 0.07 -22.50
N ALA A 57 -9.48 1.16 -21.95
CA ALA A 57 -8.62 1.13 -20.77
C ALA A 57 -9.48 0.52 -19.66
N SER A 58 -9.39 -0.79 -19.49
CA SER A 58 -9.93 -1.45 -18.31
C SER A 58 -9.23 -0.84 -17.11
N ALA A 59 -9.94 -0.03 -16.33
CA ALA A 59 -9.47 0.38 -15.03
C ALA A 59 -9.22 -0.91 -14.25
N THR A 60 -7.94 -1.23 -14.03
CA THR A 60 -7.56 -2.40 -13.22
C THR A 60 -8.09 -2.13 -11.82
N ALA A 61 -9.05 -2.94 -11.38
CA ALA A 61 -9.51 -2.91 -10.00
C ALA A 61 -8.32 -3.20 -9.06
N VAL A 62 -8.40 -2.65 -7.84
CA VAL A 62 -7.41 -2.95 -6.79
C VAL A 62 -7.23 -4.46 -6.68
N GLU A 63 -6.01 -4.92 -6.83
CA GLU A 63 -5.63 -6.29 -6.59
C GLU A 63 -5.19 -6.43 -5.13
N PHE A 64 -5.87 -7.33 -4.42
CA PHE A 64 -5.50 -7.71 -3.06
C PHE A 64 -4.71 -9.01 -3.09
N ALA A 65 -3.65 -9.09 -2.29
CA ALA A 65 -2.90 -10.31 -2.05
C ALA A 65 -3.07 -10.76 -0.61
N ASP A 66 -2.88 -12.05 -0.37
CA ASP A 66 -2.72 -12.59 0.96
C ASP A 66 -1.23 -12.58 1.30
N TYR A 67 -0.91 -12.11 2.51
CA TYR A 67 0.46 -12.19 3.02
C TYR A 67 0.71 -13.63 3.48
N ASP A 68 1.78 -14.22 3.00
CA ASP A 68 2.18 -15.56 3.41
C ASP A 68 2.87 -15.52 4.78
N TYR A 69 2.08 -15.74 5.85
CA TYR A 69 2.61 -15.82 7.21
C TYR A 69 3.37 -17.12 7.46
N ASP A 70 3.07 -18.19 6.73
CA ASP A 70 3.60 -19.53 6.97
C ASP A 70 5.05 -19.69 6.48
N GLN A 71 5.56 -18.73 5.71
CA GLN A 71 6.98 -18.66 5.37
C GLN A 71 7.90 -18.42 6.59
N PHE A 72 7.31 -18.01 7.72
CA PHE A 72 8.01 -17.79 8.98
C PHE A 72 7.47 -18.71 10.08
N SER A 73 8.29 -19.01 11.09
CA SER A 73 7.83 -19.84 12.21
C SER A 73 6.57 -19.27 12.87
N GLN A 74 5.54 -20.10 12.96
CA GLN A 74 4.30 -19.81 13.67
C GLN A 74 4.28 -20.39 15.10
N ALA A 75 5.42 -20.90 15.59
CA ALA A 75 5.55 -21.37 16.98
C ALA A 75 5.30 -20.21 17.95
N VAL A 76 4.44 -20.44 18.94
CA VAL A 76 4.13 -19.45 19.97
C VAL A 76 5.29 -19.31 20.93
N THR A 77 5.86 -18.13 21.03
CA THR A 77 6.94 -17.79 21.96
C THR A 77 6.45 -17.02 23.16
N LEU A 78 7.29 -16.83 24.17
CA LEU A 78 6.97 -15.93 25.29
C LEU A 78 6.81 -14.46 24.82
N CYS A 79 7.51 -14.06 23.76
CA CYS A 79 7.29 -12.75 23.11
C CYS A 79 5.84 -12.60 22.64
N ASP A 80 5.29 -13.63 21.98
CA ASP A 80 3.89 -13.62 21.54
C ASP A 80 2.90 -13.51 22.70
N GLN A 81 3.18 -14.20 23.80
CA GLN A 81 2.32 -14.12 24.98
C GLN A 81 2.33 -12.75 25.67
N LEU A 82 3.43 -12.03 25.60
CA LEU A 82 3.61 -10.74 26.28
C LEU A 82 3.45 -9.52 25.37
N ALA A 83 3.54 -9.67 24.04
CA ALA A 83 3.58 -8.54 23.11
C ALA A 83 2.67 -8.68 21.88
N ALA A 84 1.90 -9.75 21.71
CA ALA A 84 1.01 -9.88 20.56
C ALA A 84 -0.03 -8.76 20.50
N HIS A 85 -0.29 -8.22 19.29
CA HIS A 85 -1.28 -7.19 19.06
C HIS A 85 -2.52 -7.77 18.40
N GLY A 86 -3.67 -7.70 19.07
CA GLY A 86 -4.91 -8.37 18.63
C GLY A 86 -5.49 -7.90 17.29
N ARG A 87 -4.98 -6.79 16.72
CA ARG A 87 -5.35 -6.33 15.39
C ARG A 87 -4.23 -6.57 14.35
N ASP A 88 -3.19 -7.29 14.74
CA ASP A 88 -2.18 -7.76 13.82
C ASP A 88 -2.66 -9.07 13.19
N PRO A 89 -2.88 -9.13 11.87
CA PRO A 89 -3.40 -10.36 11.25
C PRO A 89 -2.45 -11.56 11.41
N GLY A 90 -1.14 -11.32 11.59
CA GLY A 90 -0.14 -12.37 11.79
C GLY A 90 0.14 -12.73 13.26
N HIS A 91 -0.67 -12.26 14.23
CA HIS A 91 -0.44 -12.63 15.62
C HIS A 91 -0.83 -14.09 15.90
N VAL A 92 -0.01 -14.78 16.69
CA VAL A 92 -0.25 -16.18 17.10
C VAL A 92 -0.48 -16.34 18.59
N GLY A 93 -0.18 -15.35 19.40
CA GLY A 93 -0.39 -15.35 20.84
C GLY A 93 -1.68 -14.67 21.28
N VAL A 94 -1.95 -14.71 22.57
CA VAL A 94 -3.08 -13.97 23.16
C VAL A 94 -2.84 -12.47 23.05
N ALA A 95 -3.85 -11.74 22.61
CA ALA A 95 -3.75 -10.30 22.41
C ALA A 95 -3.46 -9.55 23.72
N VAL A 96 -2.45 -8.71 23.71
CA VAL A 96 -2.05 -7.84 24.84
C VAL A 96 -2.22 -6.38 24.43
N THR A 97 -2.91 -5.59 25.27
CA THR A 97 -3.06 -4.16 25.05
C THR A 97 -1.79 -3.40 25.47
N SER A 98 -1.63 -2.15 25.02
CA SER A 98 -0.54 -1.29 25.50
C SER A 98 -0.60 -1.00 27.01
N ALA A 99 -1.82 -1.02 27.58
CA ALA A 99 -2.04 -0.78 29.01
C ALA A 99 -1.67 -2.00 29.87
N THR A 100 -1.93 -3.21 29.37
CA THR A 100 -1.69 -4.47 30.12
C THR A 100 -0.33 -5.10 29.83
N MET A 101 0.42 -4.58 28.84
CA MET A 101 1.74 -5.09 28.49
C MET A 101 2.75 -4.88 29.60
N ALA A 102 3.35 -5.96 30.11
CA ALA A 102 4.52 -5.93 30.98
C ALA A 102 5.77 -5.59 30.16
N LYS A 103 5.96 -4.31 29.82
CA LYS A 103 6.91 -3.83 28.81
C LYS A 103 8.36 -4.32 29.01
N PRO A 104 8.95 -4.28 30.24
CA PRO A 104 10.29 -4.82 30.42
C PRO A 104 10.40 -6.32 30.11
N ALA A 105 9.48 -7.11 30.65
CA ALA A 105 9.45 -8.57 30.39
C ALA A 105 9.16 -8.89 28.93
N ALA A 106 8.30 -8.11 28.25
CA ALA A 106 8.03 -8.26 26.83
C ALA A 106 9.27 -7.96 25.97
N ILE A 107 10.06 -6.95 26.34
CA ILE A 107 11.31 -6.63 25.64
C ILE A 107 12.29 -7.78 25.79
N GLU A 108 12.52 -8.28 27.00
CA GLU A 108 13.44 -9.37 27.28
C GLU A 108 13.03 -10.65 26.52
N ALA A 109 11.76 -11.05 26.62
CA ALA A 109 11.23 -12.23 25.95
C ALA A 109 11.33 -12.12 24.41
N CYS A 110 11.11 -10.94 23.85
CA CYS A 110 11.22 -10.75 22.41
C CYS A 110 12.68 -10.73 21.93
N LEU A 111 13.61 -10.21 22.73
CA LEU A 111 15.06 -10.32 22.43
C LEU A 111 15.52 -11.77 22.44
N ASP A 112 15.08 -12.56 23.42
CA ASP A 112 15.38 -13.98 23.48
C ASP A 112 14.80 -14.74 22.28
N ALA A 113 13.52 -14.53 21.96
CA ALA A 113 12.90 -15.14 20.80
C ALA A 113 13.62 -14.81 19.48
N LEU A 114 14.06 -13.57 19.31
CA LEU A 114 14.80 -13.11 18.13
C LEU A 114 16.26 -13.62 18.10
N SER A 115 16.82 -14.07 19.20
CA SER A 115 18.13 -14.75 19.19
C SER A 115 18.08 -16.09 18.45
N ASN A 116 16.92 -16.74 18.42
CA ASN A 116 16.68 -18.01 17.75
C ASN A 116 16.06 -17.87 16.35
N ASP A 117 15.27 -16.81 16.13
CA ASP A 117 14.58 -16.54 14.85
C ASP A 117 14.69 -15.05 14.50
N PRO A 118 15.90 -14.57 14.13
CA PRO A 118 16.20 -13.15 13.98
C PRO A 118 15.44 -12.48 12.83
N ASP A 119 15.02 -13.23 11.83
CA ASP A 119 14.37 -12.69 10.63
C ASP A 119 12.84 -12.76 10.66
N ASN A 120 12.25 -13.31 11.72
CA ASN A 120 10.80 -13.39 11.87
C ASN A 120 10.18 -11.98 12.01
N PRO A 121 9.38 -11.53 11.04
CA PRO A 121 8.85 -10.17 11.03
C PRO A 121 7.84 -9.91 12.14
N ARG A 122 7.08 -10.93 12.56
CA ARG A 122 6.14 -10.85 13.67
C ARG A 122 6.88 -10.54 14.98
N LEU A 123 7.94 -11.29 15.30
CA LEU A 123 8.75 -11.06 16.50
C LEU A 123 9.45 -9.70 16.46
N ASN A 124 9.99 -9.31 15.31
CA ASN A 124 10.58 -7.99 15.10
C ASN A 124 9.54 -6.87 15.33
N TYR A 125 8.32 -7.01 14.76
CA TYR A 125 7.24 -6.05 15.01
C TYR A 125 6.87 -5.97 16.50
N GLN A 126 6.76 -7.10 17.20
CA GLN A 126 6.39 -7.16 18.61
C GLN A 126 7.44 -6.50 19.50
N LEU A 127 8.73 -6.73 19.25
CA LEU A 127 9.81 -6.05 19.98
C LEU A 127 9.77 -4.53 19.72
N GLY A 128 9.60 -4.11 18.46
CA GLY A 128 9.41 -2.72 18.09
C GLY A 128 8.19 -2.08 18.78
N ARG A 129 7.11 -2.85 18.96
CA ARG A 129 5.92 -2.42 19.72
C ARG A 129 6.23 -2.25 21.22
N ALA A 130 6.90 -3.21 21.83
CA ALA A 130 7.27 -3.16 23.25
C ALA A 130 8.19 -1.98 23.57
N TYR A 131 9.23 -1.76 22.77
CA TYR A 131 10.09 -0.57 22.89
C TYR A 131 9.30 0.74 22.70
N GLY A 132 8.44 0.80 21.68
CA GLY A 132 7.65 2.00 21.41
C GLY A 132 6.74 2.38 22.58
N TYR A 133 6.07 1.42 23.21
CA TYR A 133 5.21 1.66 24.37
C TYR A 133 5.98 1.87 25.68
N SER A 134 7.25 1.54 25.73
CA SER A 134 8.13 1.88 26.87
C SER A 134 8.80 3.25 26.71
N GLY A 135 8.42 4.04 25.71
CA GLY A 135 9.03 5.35 25.43
C GLY A 135 10.38 5.30 24.74
N GLN A 136 10.83 4.13 24.28
CA GLN A 136 12.11 3.90 23.63
C GLN A 136 11.95 3.84 22.09
N GLY A 137 11.33 4.87 21.52
CA GLY A 137 10.96 4.91 20.10
C GLY A 137 12.13 4.69 19.14
N GLU A 138 13.27 5.28 19.42
CA GLU A 138 14.49 5.10 18.60
C GLU A 138 14.99 3.66 18.61
N ARG A 139 14.96 2.99 19.75
CA ARG A 139 15.32 1.56 19.86
C ARG A 139 14.32 0.65 19.17
N ALA A 140 13.07 1.09 19.00
CA ALA A 140 12.04 0.34 18.30
C ALA A 140 12.28 0.32 16.79
N MET A 141 12.92 1.35 16.22
CA MET A 141 12.99 1.55 14.76
C MET A 141 13.73 0.44 14.01
N PRO A 142 14.92 -0.04 14.42
CA PRO A 142 15.60 -1.12 13.70
C PRO A 142 14.73 -2.36 13.53
N TYR A 143 13.99 -2.76 14.54
CA TYR A 143 13.10 -3.92 14.52
C TYR A 143 11.86 -3.69 13.66
N ARG A 144 11.25 -2.52 13.75
CA ARG A 144 10.13 -2.16 12.86
C ARG A 144 10.54 -2.13 11.40
N LEU A 145 11.74 -1.64 11.09
CA LEU A 145 12.27 -1.62 9.73
C LEU A 145 12.55 -3.03 9.21
N LYS A 146 13.10 -3.90 10.06
CA LYS A 146 13.32 -5.30 9.67
C LYS A 146 12.01 -6.02 9.33
N ALA A 147 10.95 -5.79 10.10
CA ALA A 147 9.63 -6.29 9.77
C ALA A 147 9.04 -5.61 8.51
N LEU A 148 9.34 -4.32 8.27
CA LEU A 148 8.95 -3.60 7.05
C LEU A 148 9.64 -4.18 5.81
N GLU A 149 10.92 -4.55 5.90
CA GLU A 149 11.69 -5.15 4.81
C GLU A 149 11.10 -6.49 4.35
N ALA A 150 10.43 -7.20 5.26
CA ALA A 150 9.67 -8.42 4.96
C ALA A 150 8.23 -8.15 4.48
N ASP A 151 7.88 -6.91 4.16
CA ASP A 151 6.52 -6.48 3.81
C ASP A 151 5.45 -6.83 4.86
N TYR A 152 5.83 -7.00 6.12
CA TYR A 152 4.90 -7.39 7.18
C TYR A 152 3.75 -6.38 7.32
N PRO A 153 2.49 -6.76 7.05
CA PRO A 153 1.39 -5.81 6.86
C PRO A 153 1.15 -4.88 8.05
N GLN A 154 1.33 -5.40 9.26
CA GLN A 154 1.19 -4.61 10.48
C GLN A 154 2.34 -3.58 10.61
N SER A 155 3.57 -3.92 10.24
CA SER A 155 4.70 -3.00 10.29
C SER A 155 4.59 -1.91 9.22
N LEU A 156 4.17 -2.27 8.00
CA LEU A 156 3.85 -1.31 6.94
C LEU A 156 2.87 -0.24 7.43
N PHE A 157 1.77 -0.66 8.05
CA PHE A 157 0.77 0.28 8.58
C PHE A 157 1.33 1.15 9.70
N VAL A 158 2.05 0.55 10.66
CA VAL A 158 2.54 1.28 11.85
C VAL A 158 3.63 2.30 11.47
N ILE A 159 4.56 1.95 10.58
CA ILE A 159 5.58 2.92 10.12
C ILE A 159 4.93 4.04 9.32
N GLY A 160 3.96 3.75 8.47
CA GLY A 160 3.15 4.78 7.82
C GLY A 160 2.46 5.72 8.82
N TYR A 161 1.92 5.18 9.91
CA TYR A 161 1.34 5.97 10.99
C TYR A 161 2.38 6.86 11.70
N LEU A 162 3.61 6.38 11.89
CA LEU A 162 4.69 7.18 12.48
C LEU A 162 5.05 8.36 11.58
N TYR A 163 5.13 8.14 10.26
CA TYR A 163 5.31 9.22 9.29
C TYR A 163 4.14 10.21 9.27
N ALA A 164 2.91 9.72 9.33
CA ALA A 164 1.74 10.60 9.36
C ALA A 164 1.68 11.51 10.60
N THR A 165 2.23 11.05 11.73
CA THR A 165 2.14 11.74 13.02
C THR A 165 3.42 12.44 13.46
N GLY A 166 4.54 12.22 12.77
CA GLY A 166 5.86 12.75 13.17
C GLY A 166 6.38 12.15 14.49
N ARG A 167 5.87 10.98 14.90
CA ARG A 167 6.34 10.33 16.13
C ARG A 167 7.58 9.51 15.86
N THR A 168 8.68 9.82 16.54
CA THR A 168 9.98 9.12 16.45
C THR A 168 10.73 9.37 15.14
N ILE A 169 10.04 9.74 14.07
CA ILE A 169 10.61 10.04 12.75
C ILE A 169 10.00 11.33 12.22
N GLU A 170 10.73 12.03 11.34
CA GLU A 170 10.22 13.21 10.67
C GLU A 170 8.95 12.89 9.88
N PRO A 171 7.90 13.74 9.94
CA PRO A 171 6.66 13.51 9.24
C PRO A 171 6.89 13.51 7.72
N ASP A 172 6.28 12.53 7.05
CA ASP A 172 6.28 12.43 5.60
C ASP A 172 4.96 11.76 5.14
N ILE A 173 4.04 12.59 4.68
CA ILE A 173 2.72 12.11 4.28
C ILE A 173 2.77 11.25 3.00
N CYS A 174 3.78 11.44 2.16
CA CYS A 174 3.92 10.64 0.96
C CYS A 174 4.52 9.26 1.25
N GLN A 175 5.43 9.15 2.22
CA GLN A 175 5.83 7.84 2.76
C GLN A 175 4.65 7.14 3.46
N THR A 176 3.79 7.89 4.15
CA THR A 176 2.54 7.34 4.71
C THR A 176 1.68 6.73 3.60
N TYR A 177 1.47 7.46 2.50
CA TYR A 177 0.68 7.03 1.36
C TYR A 177 1.21 5.72 0.76
N GLU A 178 2.50 5.64 0.43
CA GLU A 178 3.14 4.45 -0.13
C GLU A 178 3.02 3.23 0.79
N LEU A 179 3.32 3.41 2.08
CA LEU A 179 3.30 2.31 3.05
C LEU A 179 1.89 1.80 3.32
N TRP A 180 0.91 2.70 3.38
CA TRP A 180 -0.48 2.28 3.58
C TRP A 180 -1.09 1.64 2.32
N GLN A 181 -0.67 2.02 1.11
CA GLN A 181 -1.05 1.28 -0.11
C GLN A 181 -0.54 -0.16 -0.06
N ARG A 182 0.74 -0.37 0.30
CA ARG A 182 1.31 -1.71 0.47
C ARG A 182 0.60 -2.50 1.57
N ALA A 183 0.29 -1.86 2.71
CA ALA A 183 -0.45 -2.50 3.78
C ALA A 183 -1.89 -2.87 3.37
N ALA A 184 -2.56 -2.03 2.58
CA ALA A 184 -3.90 -2.29 2.06
C ALA A 184 -3.90 -3.39 0.99
N HIS A 185 -2.86 -3.48 0.16
CA HIS A 185 -2.65 -4.58 -0.79
C HIS A 185 -2.69 -5.93 -0.06
N TYR A 186 -2.06 -6.04 1.11
CA TYR A 186 -2.12 -7.20 2.00
C TYR A 186 -3.34 -7.16 2.94
N ARG A 187 -4.41 -6.50 2.57
CA ARG A 187 -5.69 -6.44 3.31
C ARG A 187 -5.56 -6.03 4.78
N ARG A 188 -4.55 -5.20 5.13
CA ARG A 188 -4.46 -4.68 6.50
C ARG A 188 -5.63 -3.76 6.80
N LEU A 189 -6.58 -4.19 7.63
CA LEU A 189 -7.85 -3.49 7.92
C LEU A 189 -7.67 -1.99 8.19
N ALA A 190 -6.70 -1.62 9.04
CA ALA A 190 -6.49 -0.21 9.36
C ALA A 190 -6.04 0.62 8.14
N ALA A 191 -5.30 0.04 7.20
CA ALA A 191 -4.90 0.70 5.97
C ALA A 191 -6.07 0.81 4.98
N LEU A 192 -6.92 -0.23 4.90
CA LEU A 192 -8.13 -0.22 4.08
C LEU A 192 -9.10 0.91 4.47
N VAL A 193 -9.10 1.33 5.73
CA VAL A 193 -9.91 2.46 6.22
C VAL A 193 -9.16 3.79 6.13
N ALA A 194 -7.86 3.79 6.48
CA ALA A 194 -7.07 5.02 6.54
C ALA A 194 -6.85 5.64 5.16
N LEU A 195 -6.55 4.84 4.13
CA LEU A 195 -6.34 5.34 2.77
C LEU A 195 -7.55 6.11 2.22
N PRO A 196 -8.78 5.56 2.18
CA PRO A 196 -9.95 6.30 1.74
C PRO A 196 -10.20 7.56 2.56
N ARG A 197 -10.09 7.46 3.88
CA ARG A 197 -10.30 8.61 4.77
C ARG A 197 -9.35 9.77 4.47
N HIS A 198 -8.06 9.52 4.35
CA HIS A 198 -7.05 10.54 4.06
C HIS A 198 -7.15 11.05 2.61
N SER A 199 -7.49 10.18 1.65
CA SER A 199 -7.75 10.57 0.26
C SER A 199 -8.94 11.52 0.13
N LEU A 200 -10.05 11.24 0.82
CA LEU A 200 -11.22 12.12 0.85
C LEU A 200 -10.92 13.49 1.48
N ARG A 201 -10.00 13.54 2.43
CA ARG A 201 -9.52 14.83 3.02
C ARG A 201 -8.55 15.57 2.12
N GLY A 202 -8.01 14.93 1.09
CA GLY A 202 -7.01 15.52 0.19
C GLY A 202 -5.58 15.47 0.75
N ASP A 203 -5.33 14.74 1.84
CA ASP A 203 -4.04 14.69 2.51
C ASP A 203 -2.92 14.16 1.59
N PHE A 204 -3.25 13.33 0.59
CA PHE A 204 -2.32 12.71 -0.35
C PHE A 204 -2.21 13.42 -1.71
N ALA A 205 -2.78 14.61 -1.86
CA ALA A 205 -2.88 15.28 -3.17
C ALA A 205 -1.53 15.55 -3.86
N ALA A 206 -0.45 15.67 -3.09
CA ALA A 206 0.91 15.92 -3.59
C ALA A 206 1.77 14.65 -3.73
N CYS A 207 1.25 13.45 -3.41
CA CYS A 207 2.06 12.24 -3.22
C CYS A 207 2.11 11.29 -4.42
N GLY A 208 1.44 11.62 -5.50
CA GLY A 208 1.38 10.78 -6.69
C GLY A 208 -0.03 10.77 -7.31
N PRO A 209 -0.33 9.82 -8.18
CA PRO A 209 -1.66 9.72 -8.77
C PRO A 209 -2.70 9.48 -7.68
N ALA A 210 -3.81 10.22 -7.77
CA ALA A 210 -4.93 10.05 -6.84
C ALA A 210 -5.50 8.64 -6.95
N ILE A 211 -5.88 8.06 -5.80
CA ILE A 211 -6.60 6.79 -5.78
C ILE A 211 -7.96 7.03 -6.44
N VAL A 212 -8.29 6.24 -7.45
CA VAL A 212 -9.56 6.38 -8.16
C VAL A 212 -10.74 5.94 -7.28
N ALA A 213 -11.92 6.47 -7.55
CA ALA A 213 -13.11 6.20 -6.73
C ALA A 213 -13.48 4.70 -6.64
N ALA A 214 -13.23 3.94 -7.70
CA ALA A 214 -13.44 2.49 -7.71
C ALA A 214 -12.56 1.79 -6.67
N ASP A 215 -11.30 2.20 -6.55
CA ASP A 215 -10.34 1.64 -5.61
C ASP A 215 -10.68 2.04 -4.17
N LEU A 216 -11.12 3.28 -3.95
CA LEU A 216 -11.60 3.72 -2.63
C LEU A 216 -12.76 2.86 -2.16
N ARG A 217 -13.74 2.57 -3.05
CA ARG A 217 -14.85 1.65 -2.75
C ARG A 217 -14.35 0.24 -2.48
N ALA A 218 -13.43 -0.28 -3.29
CA ALA A 218 -12.88 -1.62 -3.12
C ALA A 218 -12.22 -1.78 -1.75
N TYR A 219 -11.40 -0.82 -1.31
CA TYR A 219 -10.79 -0.81 0.03
C TYR A 219 -11.85 -0.82 1.13
N LEU A 220 -12.88 0.01 1.03
CA LEU A 220 -13.93 0.09 2.04
C LEU A 220 -14.80 -1.16 2.09
N HIS A 221 -15.17 -1.74 0.95
CA HIS A 221 -15.90 -3.00 0.91
C HIS A 221 -15.08 -4.15 1.49
N GLU A 222 -13.76 -4.20 1.21
CA GLU A 222 -12.87 -5.16 1.82
C GLU A 222 -12.83 -4.98 3.35
N ALA A 223 -12.69 -3.74 3.83
CA ALA A 223 -12.72 -3.45 5.26
C ALA A 223 -14.02 -3.89 5.93
N LYS A 224 -15.16 -3.70 5.25
CA LYS A 224 -16.48 -4.14 5.75
C LYS A 224 -16.58 -5.65 5.85
N ARG A 225 -16.01 -6.39 4.88
CA ARG A 225 -16.01 -7.86 4.93
C ARG A 225 -15.19 -8.43 6.08
N GLN A 226 -14.08 -7.77 6.44
CA GLN A 226 -13.15 -8.24 7.48
C GLN A 226 -13.60 -7.93 8.90
N SER A 227 -14.44 -6.92 9.11
CA SER A 227 -14.75 -6.44 10.44
C SER A 227 -16.18 -6.73 10.84
N SER A 228 -16.33 -7.38 12.00
CA SER A 228 -17.61 -7.50 12.73
C SER A 228 -17.78 -6.41 13.78
N ASP A 229 -16.80 -5.50 13.95
CA ASP A 229 -16.88 -4.40 14.89
C ASP A 229 -17.90 -3.36 14.41
N TYR A 230 -18.90 -3.09 15.24
CA TYR A 230 -20.00 -2.17 14.91
C TYR A 230 -19.52 -0.76 14.55
N TYR A 231 -18.56 -0.22 15.32
CA TYR A 231 -18.05 1.14 15.07
C TYR A 231 -17.18 1.23 13.81
N VAL A 232 -16.44 0.18 13.53
CA VAL A 232 -15.71 0.08 12.24
C VAL A 232 -16.70 0.02 11.08
N GLY A 233 -17.78 -0.75 11.23
CA GLY A 233 -18.84 -0.84 10.23
C GLY A 233 -19.49 0.53 9.95
N MET A 234 -19.87 1.26 10.99
CA MET A 234 -20.42 2.61 10.86
C MET A 234 -19.45 3.58 10.16
N LEU A 235 -18.16 3.54 10.54
CA LEU A 235 -17.14 4.39 9.92
C LEU A 235 -16.98 4.06 8.42
N VAL A 236 -16.97 2.79 8.06
CA VAL A 236 -16.87 2.35 6.67
C VAL A 236 -18.08 2.79 5.86
N ASP A 237 -19.29 2.66 6.41
CA ASP A 237 -20.52 3.09 5.74
C ASP A 237 -20.53 4.61 5.52
N ASP A 238 -20.12 5.40 6.50
CA ASP A 238 -19.97 6.86 6.38
C ASP A 238 -18.96 7.23 5.28
N LEU A 239 -17.80 6.57 5.24
CA LEU A 239 -16.79 6.80 4.21
C LEU A 239 -17.29 6.40 2.82
N LEU A 240 -18.07 5.32 2.67
CA LEU A 240 -18.69 4.94 1.40
C LEU A 240 -19.65 6.03 0.91
N LEU A 241 -20.51 6.56 1.81
CA LEU A 241 -21.40 7.68 1.48
C LEU A 241 -20.62 8.91 1.00
N GLN A 242 -19.50 9.23 1.65
CA GLN A 242 -18.64 10.36 1.23
C GLN A 242 -17.98 10.11 -0.13
N VAL A 243 -17.54 8.89 -0.44
CA VAL A 243 -17.00 8.53 -1.77
C VAL A 243 -18.09 8.69 -2.82
N ASP A 244 -19.31 8.20 -2.57
CA ASP A 244 -20.42 8.26 -3.53
C ASP A 244 -20.91 9.68 -3.76
N ALA A 245 -20.94 10.51 -2.72
CA ALA A 245 -21.27 11.93 -2.84
C ALA A 245 -20.25 12.72 -3.66
N ARG A 246 -18.95 12.40 -3.48
CA ARG A 246 -17.85 13.11 -4.18
C ARG A 246 -17.64 12.61 -5.61
N TYR A 247 -17.89 11.32 -5.85
CA TYR A 247 -17.67 10.64 -7.11
C TYR A 247 -18.91 9.81 -7.49
N PRO A 248 -20.02 10.48 -7.88
CA PRO A 248 -21.24 9.77 -8.23
C PRO A 248 -20.96 8.77 -9.39
N MET A 249 -21.47 7.57 -9.24
CA MET A 249 -21.44 6.61 -10.35
C MET A 249 -22.29 7.20 -11.49
N SER A 250 -21.72 7.34 -12.69
CA SER A 250 -22.52 7.71 -13.85
C SER A 250 -23.64 6.66 -13.96
N ARG A 251 -24.90 7.12 -13.94
CA ARG A 251 -26.01 6.23 -14.29
C ARG A 251 -25.69 5.74 -15.70
N ALA A 252 -25.47 4.43 -15.86
CA ALA A 252 -25.55 3.84 -17.16
C ALA A 252 -26.94 4.21 -17.71
N GLU A 253 -26.99 5.02 -18.76
CA GLU A 253 -28.25 5.26 -19.45
C GLU A 253 -28.79 3.91 -19.91
N PRO A 254 -30.10 3.66 -19.77
CA PRO A 254 -30.72 2.40 -20.10
C PRO A 254 -30.60 2.07 -21.59
#